data_06c6d6e10ebe6ed3a9b72143ec4f6c00
#
_entry.id   06c6d6e10ebe6ed3a9b72143ec4f6c00
#
_cell.length_a   1.000
_cell.length_b   1.000
_cell.length_c   1.000
_cell.angle_alpha   90.00
_cell.angle_beta   90.00
_cell.angle_gamma   90.00
#
_symmetry.space_group_name_H-M   'P 1'
#
loop_
_entity.id
_entity.type
_entity.pdbx_description
1 polymer ?
#
loop_
_entity_poly.entity_id
_entity_poly.type
_entity_poly.pdbx_seq_one_letter_code
_entity_poly.pdbx_strand_id
1 'polypeptide(L)'
;MLIKGTAGGPDPTIELSLKDNVDYWVLLDPVKQMLFLNSTGRVLDRDPPMNIHSIVVQVQCINKKVGTVIYHEVRIVVRDRNDNSPTFKHESYYATVNELTPVGTTIFTGFSGDNGATDIDDGPNGQIEYVIQYNPDDPTSNDTFEIPLMLTGNVVLRKRLNYEDKTRYFVIIQANDRAQNLNERRTTTTTLTVDILDGDDLGPMFLPCVLVPNTRDCRPLTYQAAIPELRTPEELNPIIVTPPIQAIDQDRNIQPPSDRPGILYSILVGTPEDYPRFFHMHPRTAELSLLEPVNRDFHQKFDLVIKAEQDNGHPLPAFASLHIEILDENNQSPYFTMSSYQGYILESAPVGATISDSLNLTSPLRIVALDKDIEDVS
;
A
#
# COMPACT_ATOMS: atom_id res chain seq x y z
N MET A 1 33.66 38.62 40.49
CA MET A 1 34.90 39.45 40.26
C MET A 1 35.18 40.23 41.52
N LEU A 2 36.39 40.20 42.00
CA LEU A 2 36.77 40.93 43.20
C LEU A 2 37.76 42.04 42.82
N ILE A 3 37.38 43.26 43.15
CA ILE A 3 38.25 44.43 42.94
C ILE A 3 39.06 44.64 44.23
N LYS A 4 40.39 44.55 44.13
CA LYS A 4 41.27 44.78 45.30
C LYS A 4 41.36 46.26 45.60
N GLY A 5 41.00 46.65 46.81
CA GLY A 5 41.05 48.01 47.31
C GLY A 5 40.41 48.13 48.65
N THR A 6 40.27 49.32 49.17
CA THR A 6 39.78 49.64 50.50
C THR A 6 38.37 50.22 50.48
N ALA A 7 37.53 49.86 49.52
CA ALA A 7 36.17 50.35 49.42
C ALA A 7 35.33 49.88 50.60
N GLY A 8 34.85 50.80 51.41
CA GLY A 8 34.00 50.53 52.55
C GLY A 8 34.65 49.77 53.71
N GLY A 9 35.96 49.48 53.63
CA GLY A 9 36.75 48.87 54.71
C GLY A 9 37.28 49.86 55.74
N PRO A 10 38.27 49.46 56.52
CA PRO A 10 38.81 50.34 57.61
C PRO A 10 39.52 51.60 57.08
N ASP A 11 39.89 51.64 55.78
CA ASP A 11 40.34 52.84 55.11
C ASP A 11 39.50 53.10 53.83
N PRO A 12 38.42 53.90 53.93
CA PRO A 12 37.50 54.16 52.84
C PRO A 12 38.05 55.21 51.82
N THR A 13 39.30 55.04 51.37
CA THR A 13 39.91 55.90 50.39
C THR A 13 39.43 55.68 48.98
N ILE A 14 38.85 54.50 48.75
CA ILE A 14 38.33 54.10 47.45
C ILE A 14 36.82 54.00 47.53
N GLU A 15 36.16 54.71 46.58
CA GLU A 15 34.74 54.62 46.38
C GLU A 15 34.43 53.91 45.06
N LEU A 16 33.59 52.84 45.13
CA LEU A 16 33.11 52.09 44.00
C LEU A 16 31.68 52.46 43.69
N SER A 17 31.37 52.68 42.44
CA SER A 17 30.00 52.86 41.98
C SER A 17 29.82 52.29 40.56
N LEU A 18 28.58 52.03 40.15
CA LEU A 18 28.25 51.56 38.83
C LEU A 18 27.84 52.76 37.98
N LYS A 19 28.33 52.78 36.72
CA LYS A 19 27.89 53.65 35.63
C LYS A 19 27.42 52.81 34.48
N ASP A 20 26.59 53.39 33.62
CA ASP A 20 26.05 52.75 32.44
C ASP A 20 25.32 51.41 32.72
N ASN A 21 24.71 51.35 33.91
CA ASN A 21 23.95 50.19 34.34
C ASN A 21 22.53 50.26 33.77
N VAL A 22 22.40 49.91 32.52
CA VAL A 22 21.15 49.96 31.76
C VAL A 22 20.12 49.03 32.46
N ASP A 23 18.91 49.53 32.65
CA ASP A 23 17.79 48.85 33.33
C ASP A 23 18.11 48.34 34.72
N TYR A 24 19.19 48.80 35.33
CA TYR A 24 19.64 48.45 36.68
C TYR A 24 19.72 46.94 36.94
N TRP A 25 20.19 46.19 35.94
CA TRP A 25 20.36 44.72 36.05
C TRP A 25 21.44 44.29 37.07
N VAL A 26 22.36 45.17 37.40
CA VAL A 26 23.50 44.85 38.24
C VAL A 26 23.46 45.65 39.50
N LEU A 27 23.72 44.99 40.63
CA LEU A 27 23.94 45.58 41.95
C LEU A 27 25.42 45.44 42.32
N LEU A 28 25.99 46.46 42.94
CA LEU A 28 27.32 46.43 43.50
C LEU A 28 27.23 46.48 45.01
N ASP A 29 27.88 45.47 45.67
CA ASP A 29 28.21 45.57 47.08
C ASP A 29 29.62 46.14 47.20
N PRO A 30 29.77 47.42 47.57
CA PRO A 30 31.05 48.10 47.56
C PRO A 30 31.98 47.56 48.66
N VAL A 31 31.43 47.01 49.76
CA VAL A 31 32.21 46.46 50.85
C VAL A 31 32.81 45.12 50.51
N LYS A 32 31.99 44.24 49.97
CA LYS A 32 32.42 42.90 49.48
C LYS A 32 33.15 42.97 48.14
N GLN A 33 32.99 44.12 47.45
CA GLN A 33 33.53 44.34 46.09
C GLN A 33 33.01 43.29 45.11
N MET A 34 31.70 42.98 45.21
CA MET A 34 31.07 41.94 44.40
C MET A 34 29.89 42.52 43.61
N LEU A 35 29.69 41.95 42.44
CA LEU A 35 28.53 42.25 41.60
C LEU A 35 27.46 41.16 41.74
N PHE A 36 26.22 41.58 41.82
CA PHE A 36 25.06 40.69 41.94
C PHE A 36 24.03 41.05 40.86
N LEU A 37 23.28 40.06 40.44
CA LEU A 37 22.14 40.28 39.58
C LEU A 37 20.98 40.89 40.37
N ASN A 38 20.42 41.98 39.84
CA ASN A 38 19.20 42.57 40.38
C ASN A 38 18.00 41.88 39.73
N SER A 39 17.44 40.90 40.41
CA SER A 39 16.28 40.15 39.95
C SER A 39 14.97 40.52 40.67
N THR A 40 14.92 41.62 41.37
CA THR A 40 13.73 42.03 42.13
C THR A 40 12.53 42.27 41.19
N GLY A 41 11.55 41.35 41.25
CA GLY A 41 10.30 41.41 40.50
C GLY A 41 10.43 41.14 38.97
N ARG A 42 11.60 40.65 38.50
CA ARG A 42 11.80 40.32 37.08
C ARG A 42 12.80 39.18 36.94
N VAL A 43 12.72 38.51 35.81
CA VAL A 43 13.61 37.39 35.42
C VAL A 43 14.43 37.83 34.21
N LEU A 44 15.72 37.54 34.25
CA LEU A 44 16.61 37.76 33.12
C LEU A 44 16.38 36.67 32.07
N ASP A 45 16.13 37.05 30.86
CA ASP A 45 15.86 36.14 29.75
C ASP A 45 16.74 36.47 28.56
N ARG A 46 17.36 35.43 28.01
CA ARG A 46 18.23 35.54 26.81
C ARG A 46 17.43 35.51 25.51
N ASP A 47 16.25 34.89 25.55
CA ASP A 47 15.42 34.66 24.40
C ASP A 47 14.50 35.84 24.05
N PRO A 48 13.92 35.86 22.84
CA PRO A 48 12.87 36.83 22.49
C PRO A 48 11.67 36.73 23.46
N PRO A 49 11.07 37.85 23.82
CA PRO A 49 11.30 39.21 23.34
C PRO A 49 12.42 39.97 24.05
N MET A 50 12.98 39.46 25.14
CA MET A 50 13.94 40.20 25.96
C MET A 50 15.32 40.32 25.32
N ASN A 51 15.84 39.22 24.71
CA ASN A 51 17.08 39.16 23.92
C ASN A 51 18.33 39.68 24.69
N ILE A 52 18.46 39.43 25.97
CA ILE A 52 19.59 39.89 26.75
C ILE A 52 20.72 38.88 26.73
N HIS A 53 21.66 39.03 25.78
CA HIS A 53 22.81 38.16 25.62
C HIS A 53 23.99 38.54 26.49
N SER A 54 24.14 39.81 26.84
CA SER A 54 25.16 40.32 27.74
C SER A 54 24.73 41.62 28.38
N ILE A 55 25.26 41.84 29.56
CA ILE A 55 25.08 43.12 30.31
C ILE A 55 26.48 43.72 30.43
N VAL A 56 26.60 44.99 30.03
CA VAL A 56 27.84 45.72 30.16
C VAL A 56 27.66 46.83 31.13
N VAL A 57 28.50 46.92 32.16
CA VAL A 57 28.51 48.01 33.15
C VAL A 57 29.91 48.56 33.31
N GLN A 58 30.00 49.83 33.67
CA GLN A 58 31.25 50.44 34.04
C GLN A 58 31.32 50.53 35.57
N VAL A 59 32.43 50.00 36.13
CA VAL A 59 32.76 50.19 37.53
C VAL A 59 33.67 51.41 37.64
N GLN A 60 33.11 52.45 38.23
CA GLN A 60 33.87 53.67 38.55
C GLN A 60 34.56 53.49 39.90
N CYS A 61 35.84 53.72 39.93
CA CYS A 61 36.66 53.75 41.15
C CYS A 61 37.27 55.13 41.37
N ILE A 62 36.93 55.73 42.50
CA ILE A 62 37.41 57.05 42.87
C ILE A 62 38.37 56.91 44.04
N ASN A 63 39.58 57.43 43.92
CA ASN A 63 40.47 57.60 45.06
C ASN A 63 40.18 58.97 45.70
N LYS A 64 39.56 58.97 46.88
CA LYS A 64 39.15 60.18 47.58
C LYS A 64 40.29 61.07 48.06
N LYS A 65 41.52 60.51 48.25
CA LYS A 65 42.67 61.26 48.72
C LYS A 65 43.33 62.07 47.60
N VAL A 66 43.31 61.54 46.38
CA VAL A 66 43.99 62.16 45.23
C VAL A 66 43.03 62.70 44.17
N GLY A 67 41.74 62.37 44.29
CA GLY A 67 40.68 62.77 43.35
C GLY A 67 40.76 62.09 42.00
N THR A 68 41.51 61.01 41.86
CA THR A 68 41.61 60.25 40.59
C THR A 68 40.41 59.36 40.39
N VAL A 69 39.94 59.31 39.18
CA VAL A 69 38.80 58.48 38.75
C VAL A 69 39.23 57.56 37.62
N ILE A 70 39.00 56.29 37.81
CA ILE A 70 39.21 55.28 36.76
C ILE A 70 37.92 54.50 36.50
N TYR A 71 37.71 54.09 35.28
CA TYR A 71 36.60 53.27 34.82
C TYR A 71 37.09 51.91 34.37
N HIS A 72 36.32 50.87 34.75
CA HIS A 72 36.60 49.53 34.28
C HIS A 72 35.32 48.91 33.74
N GLU A 73 35.38 48.47 32.48
CA GLU A 73 34.24 47.79 31.88
C GLU A 73 34.13 46.39 32.40
N VAL A 74 32.93 45.96 32.76
CA VAL A 74 32.61 44.59 33.11
C VAL A 74 31.55 44.06 32.16
N ARG A 75 31.85 43.07 31.45
CA ARG A 75 30.90 42.40 30.57
C ARG A 75 30.43 41.10 31.19
N ILE A 76 29.15 41.01 31.46
CA ILE A 76 28.46 39.84 32.02
C ILE A 76 27.80 39.11 30.87
N VAL A 77 28.23 37.88 30.59
CA VAL A 77 27.62 37.06 29.55
C VAL A 77 26.45 36.26 30.17
N VAL A 78 25.29 36.40 29.58
CA VAL A 78 24.10 35.64 29.96
C VAL A 78 24.17 34.28 29.26
N ARG A 79 24.20 33.20 30.04
CA ARG A 79 24.18 31.85 29.50
C ARG A 79 22.74 31.41 29.29
N ASP A 80 22.52 30.75 28.15
CA ASP A 80 21.24 30.19 27.81
C ASP A 80 20.82 29.05 28.73
N ARG A 81 19.54 28.91 28.96
CA ARG A 81 18.90 27.82 29.67
C ARG A 81 17.84 27.21 28.78
N ASN A 82 17.74 25.88 28.77
CA ASN A 82 16.72 25.17 28.02
C ASN A 82 15.35 25.33 28.67
N ASP A 83 14.67 26.45 28.42
CA ASP A 83 13.37 26.75 29.02
C ASP A 83 12.22 26.85 28.03
N ASN A 84 12.50 26.70 26.72
CA ASN A 84 11.52 26.53 25.68
C ASN A 84 11.48 25.09 25.17
N SER A 85 10.41 24.74 24.48
CA SER A 85 10.23 23.44 23.85
C SER A 85 10.12 23.59 22.36
N PRO A 86 10.60 22.60 21.57
CA PRO A 86 10.40 22.59 20.13
C PRO A 86 8.93 22.77 19.77
N THR A 87 8.63 23.53 18.75
CA THR A 87 7.27 23.77 18.27
C THR A 87 7.21 23.49 16.78
N PHE A 88 6.37 22.57 16.35
CA PHE A 88 6.11 22.33 14.93
C PHE A 88 5.32 23.47 14.32
N LYS A 89 5.65 23.83 13.08
CA LYS A 89 4.95 24.89 12.33
C LYS A 89 3.50 24.50 12.02
N HIS A 90 3.24 23.21 11.79
CA HIS A 90 1.92 22.68 11.46
C HIS A 90 1.49 21.64 12.50
N GLU A 91 0.19 21.55 12.73
CA GLU A 91 -0.38 20.56 13.66
C GLU A 91 -0.18 19.13 13.15
N SER A 92 -0.17 18.95 11.82
CA SER A 92 0.01 17.66 11.17
C SER A 92 0.69 17.82 9.81
N TYR A 93 1.25 16.71 9.33
CA TYR A 93 1.94 16.64 8.03
C TYR A 93 1.39 15.48 7.22
N TYR A 94 1.55 15.56 5.89
CA TYR A 94 0.99 14.57 4.96
C TYR A 94 2.01 14.20 3.90
N ALA A 95 2.00 12.91 3.52
CA ALA A 95 2.75 12.37 2.40
C ALA A 95 1.90 11.36 1.64
N THR A 96 2.18 11.19 0.36
CA THR A 96 1.60 10.14 -0.48
C THR A 96 2.72 9.32 -1.08
N VAL A 97 2.57 8.01 -1.08
CA VAL A 97 3.59 7.07 -1.54
C VAL A 97 2.93 5.94 -2.33
N ASN A 98 3.41 5.67 -3.53
CA ASN A 98 2.97 4.50 -4.28
C ASN A 98 3.54 3.22 -3.62
N GLU A 99 2.73 2.16 -3.53
CA GLU A 99 3.17 0.89 -2.92
C GLU A 99 4.37 0.25 -3.62
N LEU A 100 4.55 0.53 -4.92
CA LEU A 100 5.69 0.03 -5.71
C LEU A 100 7.00 0.75 -5.39
N THR A 101 6.96 1.78 -4.53
CA THR A 101 8.15 2.54 -4.15
C THR A 101 9.20 1.62 -3.51
N PRO A 102 10.45 1.64 -4.01
CA PRO A 102 11.51 0.80 -3.47
C PRO A 102 11.84 1.15 -2.01
N VAL A 103 12.17 0.13 -1.22
CA VAL A 103 12.74 0.31 0.12
C VAL A 103 14.02 1.13 0.03
N GLY A 104 14.22 2.06 0.98
CA GLY A 104 15.34 3.00 0.98
C GLY A 104 15.02 4.34 0.31
N THR A 105 13.84 4.49 -0.29
CA THR A 105 13.43 5.77 -0.90
C THR A 105 13.00 6.76 0.17
N THR A 106 13.44 8.00 0.04
CA THR A 106 12.95 9.12 0.86
C THR A 106 11.53 9.48 0.41
N ILE A 107 10.59 9.40 1.33
CA ILE A 107 9.17 9.63 1.04
C ILE A 107 8.63 10.97 1.55
N PHE A 108 9.36 11.60 2.47
CA PHE A 108 8.97 12.87 3.06
C PHE A 108 10.19 13.71 3.42
N THR A 109 10.16 14.99 3.00
CA THR A 109 11.21 15.99 3.28
C THR A 109 10.63 17.30 3.82
N GLY A 110 9.42 17.24 4.34
CA GLY A 110 8.62 18.41 4.68
C GLY A 110 9.09 19.18 5.91
N PHE A 111 10.13 18.72 6.63
CA PHE A 111 10.72 19.44 7.76
C PHE A 111 11.88 20.38 7.33
N SER A 112 12.20 20.42 6.05
CA SER A 112 13.26 21.29 5.56
C SER A 112 12.90 22.78 5.68
N GLY A 113 13.92 23.60 5.94
CA GLY A 113 13.74 25.04 6.17
C GLY A 113 12.88 25.31 7.41
N ASP A 114 11.97 26.30 7.30
CA ASP A 114 11.11 26.73 8.40
C ASP A 114 9.82 25.92 8.55
N ASN A 115 9.68 24.79 7.84
CA ASN A 115 8.47 23.98 7.87
C ASN A 115 8.46 22.92 8.98
N GLY A 116 9.61 22.63 9.58
CA GLY A 116 9.75 21.68 10.66
C GLY A 116 9.47 22.29 12.04
N ALA A 117 10.05 21.66 13.05
CA ALA A 117 10.04 22.18 14.39
C ALA A 117 11.12 23.25 14.56
N THR A 118 10.81 24.28 15.35
CA THR A 118 11.73 25.35 15.74
C THR A 118 11.74 25.50 17.24
N ASP A 119 12.87 25.91 17.78
CA ASP A 119 13.03 26.27 19.18
C ASP A 119 13.76 27.61 19.28
N ILE A 120 13.32 28.46 20.17
CA ILE A 120 13.85 29.82 20.31
C ILE A 120 15.10 29.87 21.19
N ASP A 121 15.40 28.80 21.92
CA ASP A 121 16.61 28.72 22.76
C ASP A 121 17.88 28.79 21.91
N ASP A 122 18.98 29.20 22.51
CA ASP A 122 20.24 29.39 21.80
C ASP A 122 21.12 28.13 21.82
N GLY A 123 21.92 27.97 20.76
CA GLY A 123 22.91 26.89 20.65
C GLY A 123 22.26 25.49 20.65
N PRO A 124 22.81 24.51 21.40
CA PRO A 124 22.28 23.16 21.42
C PRO A 124 20.85 23.06 21.94
N ASN A 125 20.42 23.97 22.81
CA ASN A 125 19.08 23.99 23.37
C ASN A 125 18.02 24.29 22.28
N GLY A 126 18.39 25.07 21.25
CA GLY A 126 17.53 25.40 20.11
C GLY A 126 17.74 24.51 18.88
N GLN A 127 18.66 23.57 18.93
CA GLN A 127 18.88 22.62 17.83
C GLN A 127 17.89 21.45 17.90
N ILE A 128 17.30 21.11 16.75
CA ILE A 128 16.28 20.08 16.68
C ILE A 128 16.83 18.78 16.08
N GLU A 129 16.44 17.67 16.66
CA GLU A 129 16.56 16.33 16.09
C GLU A 129 15.20 15.64 16.03
N TYR A 130 14.97 14.85 14.98
CA TYR A 130 13.71 14.16 14.74
C TYR A 130 13.88 12.66 14.89
N VAL A 131 12.93 12.01 15.55
CA VAL A 131 12.85 10.55 15.67
C VAL A 131 11.41 10.08 15.47
N ILE A 132 11.24 8.86 14.96
CA ILE A 132 9.93 8.23 14.89
C ILE A 132 9.65 7.56 16.22
N GLN A 133 8.48 7.82 16.79
CA GLN A 133 7.99 7.24 18.04
C GLN A 133 7.02 6.09 17.73
N TYR A 134 6.97 5.10 18.63
CA TYR A 134 5.94 4.05 18.58
C TYR A 134 4.56 4.66 18.71
N ASN A 135 3.66 4.29 17.80
CA ASN A 135 2.26 4.69 17.83
C ASN A 135 1.40 3.48 18.21
N PRO A 136 0.75 3.46 19.41
CA PRO A 136 -0.11 2.36 19.81
C PRO A 136 -1.35 2.19 18.95
N ASP A 137 -1.82 3.27 18.30
CA ASP A 137 -2.95 3.25 17.37
C ASP A 137 -2.55 2.75 15.95
N ASP A 138 -1.26 2.76 15.66
CA ASP A 138 -0.68 2.24 14.42
C ASP A 138 0.68 1.57 14.69
N PRO A 139 0.67 0.35 15.25
CA PRO A 139 1.88 -0.29 15.77
C PRO A 139 2.96 -0.62 14.73
N THR A 140 2.58 -0.67 13.43
CA THR A 140 3.51 -1.00 12.35
C THR A 140 4.21 0.21 11.74
N SER A 141 3.78 1.42 12.08
CA SER A 141 4.27 2.65 11.45
C SER A 141 5.76 2.89 11.71
N ASN A 142 6.24 2.69 12.93
CA ASN A 142 7.64 2.87 13.30
C ASN A 142 8.59 1.79 12.76
N ASP A 143 8.04 0.66 12.30
CA ASP A 143 8.78 -0.41 11.64
C ASP A 143 8.85 -0.24 10.12
N THR A 144 7.85 0.44 9.55
CA THR A 144 7.70 0.63 8.11
C THR A 144 8.51 1.83 7.62
N PHE A 145 8.66 2.86 8.46
CA PHE A 145 9.37 4.10 8.16
C PHE A 145 10.50 4.35 9.15
N GLU A 146 11.52 5.06 8.71
CA GLU A 146 12.65 5.47 9.57
C GLU A 146 13.14 6.87 9.22
N ILE A 147 13.84 7.50 10.16
CA ILE A 147 14.58 8.76 9.98
C ILE A 147 16.05 8.43 10.17
N PRO A 148 16.81 8.15 9.10
CA PRO A 148 18.21 7.76 9.22
C PRO A 148 19.13 8.92 9.63
N LEU A 149 18.75 10.16 9.29
CA LEU A 149 19.46 11.38 9.64
C LEU A 149 18.58 12.27 10.50
N MET A 150 18.73 12.16 11.80
CA MET A 150 17.88 12.83 12.80
C MET A 150 17.82 14.36 12.61
N LEU A 151 18.88 15.00 12.13
CA LEU A 151 18.93 16.45 11.96
C LEU A 151 18.13 16.96 10.76
N THR A 152 17.89 16.12 9.77
CA THR A 152 17.10 16.48 8.58
C THR A 152 15.62 16.18 8.74
N GLY A 153 15.29 15.17 9.53
CA GLY A 153 13.92 14.67 9.67
C GLY A 153 13.35 14.03 8.42
N ASN A 154 14.18 13.73 7.41
CA ASN A 154 13.72 13.05 6.22
C ASN A 154 13.28 11.64 6.55
N VAL A 155 12.06 11.29 6.12
CA VAL A 155 11.48 9.97 6.35
C VAL A 155 11.76 9.07 5.15
N VAL A 156 12.26 7.88 5.43
CA VAL A 156 12.66 6.87 4.44
C VAL A 156 11.82 5.62 4.62
N LEU A 157 11.45 4.99 3.51
CA LEU A 157 10.73 3.73 3.50
C LEU A 157 11.67 2.58 3.89
N ARG A 158 11.31 1.81 4.93
CA ARG A 158 12.10 0.70 5.46
C ARG A 158 11.56 -0.67 5.07
N LYS A 159 10.23 -0.80 4.91
CA LYS A 159 9.57 -2.05 4.52
C LYS A 159 8.72 -1.82 3.27
N ARG A 160 8.54 -2.87 2.48
CA ARG A 160 7.62 -2.83 1.33
C ARG A 160 6.21 -2.53 1.81
N LEU A 161 5.53 -1.73 1.01
CA LEU A 161 4.13 -1.40 1.18
C LEU A 161 3.27 -2.38 0.39
N ASN A 162 2.02 -2.50 0.79
CA ASN A 162 1.00 -3.23 0.05
C ASN A 162 -0.34 -2.52 0.29
N TYR A 163 -0.88 -1.95 -0.77
CA TYR A 163 -2.12 -1.16 -0.74
C TYR A 163 -3.32 -2.00 -0.28
N GLU A 164 -3.38 -3.29 -0.67
CA GLU A 164 -4.47 -4.20 -0.33
C GLU A 164 -4.49 -4.56 1.17
N ASP A 165 -3.33 -4.44 1.83
CA ASP A 165 -3.24 -4.70 3.27
C ASP A 165 -3.51 -3.43 4.08
N LYS A 166 -2.93 -2.31 3.63
CA LYS A 166 -2.99 -1.06 4.39
C LYS A 166 -2.81 0.16 3.51
N THR A 167 -3.80 1.03 3.49
CA THR A 167 -3.86 2.22 2.64
C THR A 167 -3.38 3.49 3.31
N ARG A 168 -3.18 3.48 4.64
CA ARG A 168 -2.79 4.67 5.40
C ARG A 168 -1.99 4.30 6.64
N TYR A 169 -0.96 5.10 6.92
CA TYR A 169 -0.15 5.03 8.14
C TYR A 169 -0.21 6.36 8.88
N PHE A 170 -0.17 6.27 10.22
CA PHE A 170 -0.04 7.41 11.13
C PHE A 170 1.28 7.30 11.87
N VAL A 171 2.25 8.10 11.43
CA VAL A 171 3.62 8.08 11.97
C VAL A 171 3.75 9.22 12.98
N ILE A 172 4.05 8.90 14.23
CA ILE A 172 4.34 9.91 15.24
C ILE A 172 5.80 10.33 15.10
N ILE A 173 6.00 11.60 14.79
CA ILE A 173 7.33 12.22 14.72
C ILE A 173 7.54 13.04 15.98
N GLN A 174 8.61 12.76 16.68
CA GLN A 174 9.04 13.50 17.86
C GLN A 174 10.20 14.42 17.49
N ALA A 175 10.07 15.69 17.84
CA ALA A 175 11.16 16.66 17.76
C ALA A 175 11.73 16.85 19.18
N ASN A 176 13.04 16.71 19.31
CA ASN A 176 13.76 16.92 20.54
C ASN A 176 14.73 18.08 20.36
N ASP A 177 14.91 18.91 21.40
CA ASP A 177 16.09 19.75 21.48
C ASP A 177 17.34 18.91 21.77
N ARG A 178 18.51 19.52 21.66
CA ARG A 178 19.80 18.86 21.86
C ARG A 178 20.54 19.37 23.10
N ALA A 179 19.78 19.77 24.14
CA ALA A 179 20.39 20.16 25.41
C ALA A 179 21.43 19.15 25.89
N GLN A 180 22.55 19.64 26.38
CA GLN A 180 23.65 18.78 26.81
C GLN A 180 23.25 17.88 27.98
N ASN A 181 22.43 18.41 28.90
CA ASN A 181 21.84 17.61 29.97
C ASN A 181 20.62 16.88 29.42
N LEU A 182 20.72 15.56 29.29
CA LEU A 182 19.63 14.72 28.76
C LEU A 182 18.33 14.83 29.59
N ASN A 183 18.44 15.10 30.91
CA ASN A 183 17.27 15.22 31.76
C ASN A 183 16.53 16.55 31.60
N GLU A 184 17.15 17.52 30.94
CA GLU A 184 16.57 18.83 30.66
C GLU A 184 16.03 18.94 29.22
N ARG A 185 16.27 17.91 28.40
CA ARG A 185 15.76 17.87 27.02
C ARG A 185 14.25 17.95 26.99
N ARG A 186 13.74 18.79 26.10
CA ARG A 186 12.33 18.98 25.85
C ARG A 186 11.93 18.40 24.52
N THR A 187 10.71 17.93 24.44
CA THR A 187 10.22 17.21 23.26
C THR A 187 8.82 17.67 22.91
N THR A 188 8.50 17.59 21.63
CA THR A 188 7.13 17.74 21.13
C THR A 188 6.88 16.74 20.02
N THR A 189 5.63 16.42 19.75
CA THR A 189 5.25 15.42 18.74
C THR A 189 4.26 15.99 17.75
N THR A 190 4.30 15.45 16.54
CA THR A 190 3.30 15.66 15.49
C THR A 190 2.99 14.35 14.81
N THR A 191 1.93 14.30 14.02
CA THR A 191 1.57 13.13 13.22
C THR A 191 1.84 13.40 11.75
N LEU A 192 2.61 12.51 11.11
CA LEU A 192 2.73 12.41 9.68
C LEU A 192 1.76 11.33 9.19
N THR A 193 0.75 11.75 8.43
CA THR A 193 -0.15 10.82 7.74
C THR A 193 0.44 10.47 6.38
N VAL A 194 0.65 9.17 6.14
CA VAL A 194 1.16 8.64 4.87
C VAL A 194 0.06 7.87 4.18
N ASP A 195 -0.43 8.36 3.06
CA ASP A 195 -1.40 7.68 2.21
C ASP A 195 -0.67 6.83 1.17
N ILE A 196 -1.07 5.57 1.07
CA ILE A 196 -0.52 4.64 0.10
C ILE A 196 -1.37 4.71 -1.17
N LEU A 197 -0.72 4.81 -2.31
CA LEU A 197 -1.35 4.77 -3.61
C LEU A 197 -1.27 3.37 -4.19
N ASP A 198 -2.37 2.94 -4.81
CA ASP A 198 -2.48 1.68 -5.53
C ASP A 198 -1.53 1.66 -6.73
N GLY A 199 -0.76 0.61 -6.86
CA GLY A 199 0.18 0.37 -7.95
C GLY A 199 -0.25 -0.84 -8.79
N ASP A 200 0.27 -0.96 -10.00
CA ASP A 200 -0.01 -2.07 -10.91
C ASP A 200 0.90 -3.26 -10.58
N ASP A 201 0.57 -4.02 -9.54
CA ASP A 201 1.32 -5.21 -9.13
C ASP A 201 0.50 -6.51 -9.09
N LEU A 202 -0.82 -6.41 -9.20
CA LEU A 202 -1.74 -7.54 -9.30
C LEU A 202 -2.38 -7.57 -10.69
N GLY A 203 -2.70 -8.77 -11.16
CA GLY A 203 -3.33 -8.96 -12.47
C GLY A 203 -4.83 -9.15 -12.40
N PRO A 204 -5.44 -9.52 -13.54
CA PRO A 204 -6.84 -9.89 -13.61
C PRO A 204 -7.17 -11.10 -12.75
N MET A 205 -8.40 -11.19 -12.32
CA MET A 205 -8.97 -12.30 -11.56
C MET A 205 -10.30 -12.70 -12.19
N PHE A 206 -10.45 -13.97 -12.57
CA PHE A 206 -11.72 -14.48 -13.10
C PHE A 206 -12.82 -14.52 -12.02
N LEU A 207 -14.04 -14.19 -12.41
CA LEU A 207 -15.20 -14.22 -11.55
C LEU A 207 -16.15 -15.39 -11.88
N PRO A 208 -16.88 -15.96 -10.89
CA PRO A 208 -16.79 -15.64 -9.45
C PRO A 208 -15.52 -16.17 -8.80
N CYS A 209 -14.91 -15.39 -7.93
CA CYS A 209 -13.76 -15.83 -7.13
C CYS A 209 -14.22 -16.35 -5.79
N VAL A 210 -13.94 -17.61 -5.50
CA VAL A 210 -14.07 -18.20 -4.17
C VAL A 210 -12.67 -18.35 -3.61
N LEU A 211 -12.35 -17.58 -2.58
CA LEU A 211 -11.03 -17.57 -1.99
C LEU A 211 -10.67 -18.90 -1.33
N VAL A 212 -9.41 -19.30 -1.49
CA VAL A 212 -8.81 -20.34 -0.66
C VAL A 212 -8.60 -19.77 0.75
N PRO A 213 -9.02 -20.47 1.83
CA PRO A 213 -8.88 -19.95 3.19
C PRO A 213 -7.45 -19.50 3.52
N ASN A 214 -7.32 -18.32 4.15
CA ASN A 214 -6.05 -17.69 4.54
C ASN A 214 -5.12 -17.33 3.37
N THR A 215 -5.65 -17.22 2.15
CA THR A 215 -4.93 -16.76 0.96
C THR A 215 -5.75 -15.72 0.21
N ARG A 216 -5.13 -15.05 -0.76
CA ARG A 216 -5.81 -14.17 -1.72
C ARG A 216 -6.12 -14.87 -3.04
N ASP A 217 -5.78 -16.15 -3.14
CA ASP A 217 -5.95 -16.93 -4.35
C ASP A 217 -7.39 -17.42 -4.49
N CYS A 218 -7.92 -17.34 -5.70
CA CYS A 218 -9.19 -17.95 -6.04
C CYS A 218 -9.04 -19.47 -6.22
N ARG A 219 -10.04 -20.22 -5.81
CA ARG A 219 -10.14 -21.63 -6.17
C ARG A 219 -10.20 -21.75 -7.70
N PRO A 220 -9.66 -22.84 -8.28
CA PRO A 220 -9.79 -23.10 -9.71
C PRO A 220 -11.24 -23.03 -10.16
N LEU A 221 -11.50 -22.29 -11.23
CA LEU A 221 -12.82 -22.05 -11.80
C LEU A 221 -12.96 -22.78 -13.12
N THR A 222 -14.07 -23.48 -13.31
CA THR A 222 -14.45 -24.08 -14.59
C THR A 222 -15.77 -23.50 -15.07
N TYR A 223 -15.72 -22.81 -16.20
CA TYR A 223 -16.90 -22.36 -16.92
C TYR A 223 -17.50 -23.49 -17.73
N GLN A 224 -18.82 -23.50 -17.87
CA GLN A 224 -19.55 -24.57 -18.53
C GLN A 224 -20.35 -23.98 -19.70
N ALA A 225 -20.32 -24.68 -20.84
CA ALA A 225 -21.18 -24.43 -21.96
C ALA A 225 -21.65 -25.74 -22.55
N ALA A 226 -22.84 -25.77 -23.14
CA ALA A 226 -23.37 -26.90 -23.88
C ALA A 226 -23.99 -26.38 -25.17
N ILE A 227 -23.65 -26.99 -26.30
CA ILE A 227 -24.21 -26.64 -27.60
C ILE A 227 -24.72 -27.87 -28.32
N PRO A 228 -25.87 -27.81 -28.99
CA PRO A 228 -26.35 -28.91 -29.82
C PRO A 228 -25.44 -29.09 -31.02
N GLU A 229 -25.24 -30.34 -31.43
CA GLU A 229 -24.45 -30.66 -32.63
C GLU A 229 -25.11 -30.17 -33.93
N LEU A 230 -24.29 -30.00 -34.96
CA LEU A 230 -24.69 -29.71 -36.36
C LEU A 230 -25.48 -28.39 -36.53
N ARG A 231 -25.62 -27.56 -35.48
CA ARG A 231 -26.23 -26.24 -35.58
C ARG A 231 -25.25 -25.24 -36.22
N THR A 232 -25.82 -24.28 -36.92
CA THR A 232 -25.04 -23.25 -37.59
C THR A 232 -24.59 -22.15 -36.62
N PRO A 233 -23.48 -21.45 -36.88
CA PRO A 233 -23.07 -20.31 -36.07
C PRO A 233 -24.15 -19.24 -35.89
N GLU A 234 -24.96 -18.97 -36.95
CA GLU A 234 -26.03 -17.97 -36.87
C GLU A 234 -27.14 -18.33 -35.91
N GLU A 235 -27.35 -19.62 -35.65
CA GLU A 235 -28.36 -20.10 -34.71
C GLU A 235 -27.89 -20.06 -33.27
N LEU A 236 -26.57 -20.24 -33.00
CA LEU A 236 -26.01 -20.44 -31.67
C LEU A 236 -25.26 -19.23 -31.11
N ASN A 237 -24.72 -18.37 -31.95
CA ASN A 237 -23.92 -17.25 -31.49
C ASN A 237 -24.75 -16.10 -30.91
N PRO A 238 -24.34 -15.50 -29.80
CA PRO A 238 -23.19 -15.89 -28.97
C PRO A 238 -23.49 -17.13 -28.11
N ILE A 239 -22.48 -17.96 -27.86
CA ILE A 239 -22.63 -19.16 -27.02
C ILE A 239 -22.80 -18.71 -25.58
N ILE A 240 -23.81 -19.26 -24.91
CA ILE A 240 -24.10 -18.99 -23.49
C ILE A 240 -23.14 -19.85 -22.64
N VAL A 241 -22.38 -19.18 -21.78
CA VAL A 241 -21.46 -19.80 -20.81
C VAL A 241 -21.96 -19.53 -19.40
N THR A 242 -21.91 -20.52 -18.54
CA THR A 242 -22.37 -20.44 -17.16
C THR A 242 -21.22 -20.78 -16.20
N PRO A 243 -20.91 -19.90 -15.21
CA PRO A 243 -21.33 -18.50 -15.16
C PRO A 243 -20.79 -17.71 -16.36
N PRO A 244 -21.26 -16.47 -16.63
CA PRO A 244 -20.70 -15.65 -17.70
C PRO A 244 -19.19 -15.41 -17.49
N ILE A 245 -18.41 -15.52 -18.56
CA ILE A 245 -16.95 -15.30 -18.49
C ILE A 245 -16.70 -13.84 -18.23
N GLN A 246 -16.05 -13.55 -17.11
CA GLN A 246 -15.67 -12.20 -16.71
C GLN A 246 -14.41 -12.26 -15.86
N ALA A 247 -13.52 -11.30 -16.07
CA ALA A 247 -12.40 -11.04 -15.18
C ALA A 247 -12.39 -9.55 -14.80
N ILE A 248 -11.82 -9.26 -13.66
CA ILE A 248 -11.60 -7.90 -13.18
C ILE A 248 -10.15 -7.76 -12.75
N ASP A 249 -9.61 -6.56 -12.95
CA ASP A 249 -8.31 -6.22 -12.39
C ASP A 249 -8.40 -6.12 -10.86
N GLN A 250 -7.39 -6.60 -10.16
CA GLN A 250 -7.36 -6.54 -8.70
C GLN A 250 -6.95 -5.16 -8.21
N ASP A 251 -6.13 -4.42 -8.98
CA ASP A 251 -5.69 -3.05 -8.70
C ASP A 251 -6.76 -2.06 -9.19
N ARG A 252 -7.80 -1.89 -8.38
CA ARG A 252 -9.01 -1.15 -8.76
C ARG A 252 -8.91 0.36 -8.53
N ASN A 253 -7.95 0.80 -7.74
CA ASN A 253 -7.87 2.18 -7.25
C ASN A 253 -6.70 2.96 -7.84
N ILE A 254 -6.05 2.44 -8.88
CA ILE A 254 -5.02 3.16 -9.62
C ILE A 254 -5.58 4.52 -10.08
N GLN A 255 -4.82 5.57 -9.82
CA GLN A 255 -5.18 6.93 -10.20
C GLN A 255 -4.13 7.54 -11.13
N PRO A 256 -4.56 8.27 -12.14
CA PRO A 256 -5.96 8.50 -12.58
C PRO A 256 -6.59 7.23 -13.19
N PRO A 257 -7.93 7.15 -13.29
CA PRO A 257 -8.61 5.99 -13.89
C PRO A 257 -8.17 5.64 -15.31
N SER A 258 -7.63 6.61 -16.07
CA SER A 258 -7.06 6.41 -17.41
C SER A 258 -5.85 5.49 -17.43
N ASP A 259 -5.15 5.36 -16.30
CA ASP A 259 -3.93 4.56 -16.18
C ASP A 259 -4.23 3.10 -15.79
N ARG A 260 -5.51 2.80 -15.51
CA ARG A 260 -5.95 1.43 -15.23
C ARG A 260 -5.85 0.59 -16.50
N PRO A 261 -5.19 -0.60 -16.44
CA PRO A 261 -5.09 -1.47 -17.60
C PRO A 261 -6.45 -2.03 -18.00
N GLY A 262 -6.63 -2.25 -19.30
CA GLY A 262 -7.72 -3.05 -19.83
C GLY A 262 -7.40 -4.54 -19.76
N ILE A 263 -8.42 -5.40 -19.92
CA ILE A 263 -8.28 -6.85 -19.90
C ILE A 263 -8.45 -7.40 -21.31
N LEU A 264 -7.57 -8.30 -21.69
CA LEU A 264 -7.62 -9.08 -22.92
C LEU A 264 -7.89 -10.54 -22.59
N TYR A 265 -8.86 -11.12 -23.31
CA TYR A 265 -9.24 -12.52 -23.18
C TYR A 265 -8.80 -13.32 -24.39
N SER A 266 -8.38 -14.56 -24.17
CA SER A 266 -8.05 -15.50 -25.25
C SER A 266 -8.20 -16.95 -24.80
N ILE A 267 -8.36 -17.86 -25.77
CA ILE A 267 -8.22 -19.29 -25.52
C ILE A 267 -6.73 -19.61 -25.68
N LEU A 268 -6.12 -20.14 -24.64
CA LEU A 268 -4.68 -20.42 -24.63
C LEU A 268 -4.35 -21.78 -25.25
N VAL A 269 -5.01 -22.81 -24.75
CA VAL A 269 -4.85 -24.19 -25.18
C VAL A 269 -6.17 -24.94 -25.02
N GLY A 270 -6.30 -26.09 -25.65
CA GLY A 270 -7.48 -26.92 -25.49
C GLY A 270 -7.33 -28.31 -26.09
N THR A 271 -8.23 -29.18 -25.70
CA THR A 271 -8.41 -30.51 -26.28
C THR A 271 -9.85 -30.69 -26.74
N PRO A 272 -10.07 -31.22 -27.94
CA PRO A 272 -9.08 -31.60 -28.98
C PRO A 272 -8.30 -30.40 -29.52
N GLU A 273 -7.11 -30.63 -30.12
CA GLU A 273 -6.20 -29.60 -30.59
C GLU A 273 -6.76 -28.75 -31.74
N ASP A 274 -7.75 -29.28 -32.49
CA ASP A 274 -8.43 -28.59 -33.58
C ASP A 274 -9.55 -27.62 -33.12
N TYR A 275 -9.65 -27.36 -31.80
CA TYR A 275 -10.62 -26.42 -31.27
C TYR A 275 -10.64 -25.03 -31.93
N PRO A 276 -9.50 -24.47 -32.41
CA PRO A 276 -9.53 -23.14 -33.06
C PRO A 276 -10.34 -23.09 -34.36
N ARG A 277 -10.62 -24.23 -34.93
CA ARG A 277 -11.51 -24.34 -36.08
C ARG A 277 -12.97 -24.05 -35.71
N PHE A 278 -13.35 -24.40 -34.48
CA PHE A 278 -14.74 -24.37 -34.03
C PHE A 278 -15.06 -23.17 -33.15
N PHE A 279 -14.12 -22.69 -32.33
CA PHE A 279 -14.37 -21.67 -31.30
C PHE A 279 -13.45 -20.49 -31.44
N HIS A 280 -14.03 -19.31 -31.22
CA HIS A 280 -13.33 -18.04 -31.11
C HIS A 280 -13.82 -17.27 -29.88
N MET A 281 -12.90 -16.62 -29.18
CA MET A 281 -13.21 -15.74 -28.06
C MET A 281 -12.91 -14.30 -28.44
N HIS A 282 -13.90 -13.41 -28.24
CA HIS A 282 -13.70 -11.98 -28.48
C HIS A 282 -12.75 -11.41 -27.42
N PRO A 283 -11.64 -10.74 -27.85
CA PRO A 283 -10.57 -10.37 -26.93
C PRO A 283 -10.97 -9.35 -25.88
N ARG A 284 -11.98 -8.53 -26.10
CA ARG A 284 -12.42 -7.49 -25.14
C ARG A 284 -13.63 -7.87 -24.32
N THR A 285 -14.54 -8.65 -24.87
CA THR A 285 -15.82 -8.97 -24.19
C THR A 285 -15.86 -10.39 -23.61
N ALA A 286 -14.87 -11.23 -23.92
CA ALA A 286 -14.86 -12.67 -23.61
C ALA A 286 -16.04 -13.45 -24.22
N GLU A 287 -16.74 -12.88 -25.18
CA GLU A 287 -17.83 -13.54 -25.89
C GLU A 287 -17.29 -14.75 -26.68
N LEU A 288 -17.90 -15.91 -26.45
CA LEU A 288 -17.55 -17.15 -27.12
C LEU A 288 -18.43 -17.32 -28.35
N SER A 289 -17.82 -17.58 -29.48
CA SER A 289 -18.52 -17.78 -30.76
C SER A 289 -18.14 -19.11 -31.39
N LEU A 290 -19.14 -19.78 -31.99
CA LEU A 290 -18.95 -20.92 -32.85
C LEU A 290 -18.58 -20.42 -34.28
N LEU A 291 -17.60 -21.05 -34.89
CA LEU A 291 -17.15 -20.74 -36.27
C LEU A 291 -17.69 -21.72 -37.31
N GLU A 292 -17.75 -23.00 -36.93
CA GLU A 292 -18.23 -24.08 -37.79
C GLU A 292 -19.12 -25.03 -36.95
N PRO A 293 -20.14 -25.68 -37.59
CA PRO A 293 -20.92 -26.70 -36.89
C PRO A 293 -20.05 -27.85 -36.37
N VAL A 294 -20.36 -28.35 -35.21
CA VAL A 294 -19.65 -29.49 -34.59
C VAL A 294 -20.47 -30.74 -34.78
N ASN A 295 -19.82 -31.83 -35.23
CA ASN A 295 -20.44 -33.14 -35.26
C ASN A 295 -19.98 -33.97 -34.05
N ARG A 296 -20.94 -34.43 -33.24
CA ARG A 296 -20.73 -35.16 -32.01
C ARG A 296 -20.06 -36.52 -32.25
N ASP A 297 -20.22 -37.14 -33.41
CA ASP A 297 -19.52 -38.37 -33.76
C ASP A 297 -17.99 -38.25 -33.69
N PHE A 298 -17.47 -37.02 -33.94
CA PHE A 298 -16.03 -36.73 -33.93
C PHE A 298 -15.61 -35.98 -32.68
N HIS A 299 -16.46 -35.08 -32.15
CA HIS A 299 -16.13 -34.20 -31.06
C HIS A 299 -17.29 -34.17 -30.04
N GLN A 300 -17.16 -34.90 -28.94
CA GLN A 300 -18.19 -34.98 -27.92
C GLN A 300 -18.08 -33.86 -26.91
N LYS A 301 -16.87 -33.35 -26.68
CA LYS A 301 -16.57 -32.27 -25.73
C LYS A 301 -15.30 -31.55 -26.11
N PHE A 302 -15.17 -30.34 -25.57
CA PHE A 302 -13.94 -29.54 -25.62
C PHE A 302 -13.58 -29.10 -24.20
N ASP A 303 -12.33 -29.32 -23.83
CA ASP A 303 -11.75 -28.85 -22.58
C ASP A 303 -10.70 -27.77 -22.91
N LEU A 304 -11.04 -26.52 -22.65
CA LEU A 304 -10.24 -25.37 -23.02
C LEU A 304 -9.68 -24.67 -21.77
N VAL A 305 -8.52 -24.05 -21.91
CA VAL A 305 -7.97 -23.13 -20.93
C VAL A 305 -8.05 -21.73 -21.49
N ILE A 306 -8.74 -20.85 -20.79
CA ILE A 306 -8.86 -19.44 -21.14
C ILE A 306 -7.92 -18.59 -20.31
N LYS A 307 -7.45 -17.50 -20.90
CA LYS A 307 -6.51 -16.56 -20.31
C LYS A 307 -7.13 -15.17 -20.30
N ALA A 308 -6.94 -14.46 -19.19
CA ALA A 308 -7.18 -13.03 -19.08
C ALA A 308 -5.86 -12.35 -18.71
N GLU A 309 -5.49 -11.30 -19.42
CA GLU A 309 -4.24 -10.56 -19.19
C GLU A 309 -4.43 -9.07 -19.36
N GLN A 310 -3.54 -8.28 -18.76
CA GLN A 310 -3.52 -6.83 -18.93
C GLN A 310 -3.02 -6.43 -20.31
N ASP A 311 -3.48 -5.29 -20.83
CA ASP A 311 -3.14 -4.77 -22.16
C ASP A 311 -2.07 -3.67 -22.13
N ASN A 312 -1.37 -3.47 -20.99
CA ASN A 312 -0.41 -2.38 -20.78
C ASN A 312 1.06 -2.82 -20.93
N GLY A 313 1.34 -4.00 -21.49
CA GLY A 313 2.68 -4.56 -21.59
C GLY A 313 3.17 -5.31 -20.34
N HIS A 314 2.40 -5.29 -19.26
CA HIS A 314 2.55 -6.09 -18.05
C HIS A 314 1.38 -7.07 -17.96
N PRO A 315 1.48 -8.25 -18.60
CA PRO A 315 0.30 -9.09 -18.80
C PRO A 315 -0.30 -9.67 -17.50
N LEU A 316 0.51 -10.03 -16.49
CA LEU A 316 0.09 -10.63 -15.22
C LEU A 316 -1.08 -11.61 -15.40
N PRO A 317 -0.95 -12.69 -16.24
CA PRO A 317 -2.08 -13.45 -16.72
C PRO A 317 -2.75 -14.28 -15.65
N ALA A 318 -4.08 -14.43 -15.74
CA ALA A 318 -4.89 -15.37 -14.99
C ALA A 318 -5.49 -16.41 -15.95
N PHE A 319 -5.80 -17.61 -15.41
CA PHE A 319 -6.30 -18.73 -16.18
C PHE A 319 -7.56 -19.30 -15.55
N ALA A 320 -8.46 -19.81 -16.39
CA ALA A 320 -9.62 -20.58 -15.99
C ALA A 320 -9.87 -21.69 -17.01
N SER A 321 -10.60 -22.72 -16.59
CA SER A 321 -11.03 -23.81 -17.47
C SER A 321 -12.39 -23.46 -18.08
N LEU A 322 -12.58 -23.86 -19.33
CA LEU A 322 -13.87 -23.79 -20.04
C LEU A 322 -14.17 -25.19 -20.60
N HIS A 323 -15.23 -25.78 -20.13
CA HIS A 323 -15.74 -27.06 -20.61
C HIS A 323 -16.94 -26.83 -21.52
N ILE A 324 -16.88 -27.37 -22.76
CA ILE A 324 -17.96 -27.29 -23.73
C ILE A 324 -18.42 -28.69 -24.07
N GLU A 325 -19.65 -29.00 -23.72
CA GLU A 325 -20.31 -30.27 -24.08
C GLU A 325 -21.07 -30.14 -25.40
N ILE A 326 -20.93 -31.13 -26.29
CA ILE A 326 -21.69 -31.22 -27.52
C ILE A 326 -22.88 -32.13 -27.26
N LEU A 327 -24.08 -31.56 -27.31
CA LEU A 327 -25.32 -32.28 -27.07
C LEU A 327 -25.72 -33.04 -28.34
N ASP A 328 -26.22 -34.24 -28.14
CA ASP A 328 -26.76 -35.08 -29.18
C ASP A 328 -28.12 -34.54 -29.70
N GLU A 329 -28.33 -34.62 -30.98
CA GLU A 329 -29.65 -34.33 -31.56
C GLU A 329 -30.07 -35.53 -32.42
N ASN A 330 -31.34 -35.84 -32.40
CA ASN A 330 -31.94 -36.93 -33.17
C ASN A 330 -31.87 -36.60 -34.66
N ASN A 331 -30.73 -36.90 -35.28
CA ASN A 331 -30.46 -36.60 -36.67
C ASN A 331 -30.00 -37.81 -37.50
N GLN A 332 -29.91 -38.98 -36.88
CA GLN A 332 -29.56 -40.24 -37.55
C GLN A 332 -30.78 -41.04 -37.79
N SER A 333 -30.73 -41.86 -38.86
CA SER A 333 -31.79 -42.80 -39.13
C SER A 333 -31.46 -44.19 -38.57
N PRO A 334 -32.43 -44.88 -37.98
CA PRO A 334 -32.21 -46.25 -37.53
C PRO A 334 -31.71 -47.11 -38.67
N TYR A 335 -30.82 -48.01 -38.36
CA TYR A 335 -30.30 -48.98 -39.32
C TYR A 335 -30.38 -50.38 -38.78
N PHE A 336 -30.58 -51.34 -39.68
CA PHE A 336 -30.52 -52.73 -39.31
C PHE A 336 -29.06 -53.20 -39.21
N THR A 337 -28.77 -54.04 -38.24
CA THR A 337 -27.41 -54.62 -38.03
C THR A 337 -26.96 -55.53 -39.13
N MET A 338 -27.94 -56.04 -39.88
CA MET A 338 -27.69 -56.93 -41.04
C MET A 338 -28.48 -56.44 -42.26
N SER A 339 -27.95 -56.60 -43.45
CA SER A 339 -28.57 -56.21 -44.70
C SER A 339 -29.78 -57.07 -45.06
N SER A 340 -29.86 -58.25 -44.52
CA SER A 340 -30.97 -59.16 -44.63
C SER A 340 -31.00 -60.17 -43.47
N TYR A 341 -32.18 -60.63 -43.14
CA TYR A 341 -32.37 -61.63 -42.13
C TYR A 341 -33.04 -62.84 -42.75
N GLN A 342 -32.61 -64.03 -42.38
CA GLN A 342 -33.19 -65.30 -42.83
C GLN A 342 -33.77 -66.04 -41.65
N GLY A 343 -35.04 -66.41 -41.72
CA GLY A 343 -35.73 -67.14 -40.67
C GLY A 343 -36.20 -68.48 -41.17
N TYR A 344 -36.38 -69.40 -40.23
CA TYR A 344 -36.79 -70.78 -40.45
C TYR A 344 -38.02 -71.06 -39.61
N ILE A 345 -39.00 -71.77 -40.20
CA ILE A 345 -40.23 -72.24 -39.54
C ILE A 345 -40.64 -73.57 -40.18
N LEU A 346 -41.23 -74.44 -39.40
CA LEU A 346 -41.78 -75.69 -39.94
C LEU A 346 -43.07 -75.42 -40.73
N GLU A 347 -43.27 -76.13 -41.84
CA GLU A 347 -44.60 -76.16 -42.42
C GLU A 347 -45.64 -76.78 -41.44
N SER A 348 -46.82 -76.37 -41.41
CA SER A 348 -47.84 -76.74 -40.43
C SER A 348 -47.63 -76.23 -39.00
N ALA A 349 -46.69 -75.27 -38.81
CA ALA A 349 -46.52 -74.66 -37.49
C ALA A 349 -47.80 -73.85 -37.13
N PRO A 350 -48.23 -73.87 -35.87
CA PRO A 350 -49.41 -73.16 -35.41
C PRO A 350 -49.25 -71.65 -35.56
N VAL A 351 -50.37 -70.95 -35.69
CA VAL A 351 -50.39 -69.49 -35.66
C VAL A 351 -49.79 -69.01 -34.34
N GLY A 352 -48.85 -68.11 -34.40
CA GLY A 352 -48.11 -67.59 -33.22
C GLY A 352 -46.82 -68.33 -32.96
N ALA A 353 -46.42 -69.35 -33.77
CA ALA A 353 -45.11 -70.02 -33.68
C ALA A 353 -43.98 -69.04 -33.92
N THR A 354 -42.91 -69.15 -33.15
CA THR A 354 -41.72 -68.34 -33.25
C THR A 354 -40.90 -68.71 -34.48
N ILE A 355 -40.52 -67.75 -35.27
CA ILE A 355 -39.59 -67.92 -36.39
C ILE A 355 -38.16 -68.02 -35.81
N SER A 356 -37.41 -69.02 -36.23
CA SER A 356 -36.03 -69.26 -35.72
C SER A 356 -34.97 -68.70 -36.64
N ASP A 357 -33.81 -68.37 -36.06
CA ASP A 357 -32.60 -67.93 -36.74
C ASP A 357 -31.78 -69.08 -37.29
N SER A 358 -32.12 -70.33 -36.92
CA SER A 358 -31.39 -71.55 -37.31
C SER A 358 -32.29 -72.65 -37.81
N LEU A 359 -31.76 -73.54 -38.66
CA LEU A 359 -32.44 -74.73 -39.17
C LEU A 359 -32.88 -75.69 -38.06
N ASN A 360 -32.19 -75.66 -36.94
CA ASN A 360 -32.48 -76.49 -35.77
C ASN A 360 -33.67 -76.00 -34.93
N LEU A 361 -34.20 -74.80 -35.22
CA LEU A 361 -35.33 -74.15 -34.56
C LEU A 361 -35.10 -74.01 -33.03
N THR A 362 -33.87 -73.76 -32.63
CA THR A 362 -33.48 -73.69 -31.19
C THR A 362 -33.50 -72.32 -30.60
N SER A 363 -33.41 -71.26 -31.45
CA SER A 363 -33.38 -69.87 -30.98
C SER A 363 -34.28 -68.97 -31.83
N PRO A 364 -34.95 -67.98 -31.27
CA PRO A 364 -35.80 -67.09 -32.02
C PRO A 364 -34.98 -66.14 -32.90
N LEU A 365 -35.47 -65.92 -34.14
CA LEU A 365 -34.90 -64.89 -35.02
C LEU A 365 -35.20 -63.51 -34.35
N ARG A 366 -34.09 -62.79 -34.08
CA ARG A 366 -34.17 -61.42 -33.65
C ARG A 366 -33.77 -60.49 -34.75
N ILE A 367 -34.63 -59.53 -35.08
CA ILE A 367 -34.32 -58.43 -35.96
C ILE A 367 -33.90 -57.25 -35.10
N VAL A 368 -32.69 -56.79 -35.24
CA VAL A 368 -32.09 -55.73 -34.44
C VAL A 368 -31.91 -54.49 -35.33
N ALA A 369 -32.60 -53.44 -34.98
CA ALA A 369 -32.37 -52.12 -35.46
C ALA A 369 -31.66 -51.30 -34.35
N LEU A 370 -30.69 -50.51 -34.74
CA LEU A 370 -29.97 -49.60 -33.86
C LEU A 370 -30.05 -48.20 -34.39
N ASP A 371 -30.01 -47.25 -33.50
CA ASP A 371 -29.86 -45.84 -33.82
C ASP A 371 -28.51 -45.39 -33.28
N LYS A 372 -27.84 -44.47 -33.97
CA LYS A 372 -26.57 -43.90 -33.52
C LYS A 372 -26.78 -42.73 -32.57
N ASP A 373 -27.99 -42.17 -32.60
CA ASP A 373 -28.35 -41.12 -31.63
C ASP A 373 -28.48 -41.75 -30.23
N ILE A 374 -28.09 -40.98 -29.24
CA ILE A 374 -28.23 -41.44 -27.84
C ILE A 374 -29.69 -41.33 -27.43
N GLU A 375 -30.29 -42.46 -27.04
CA GLU A 375 -31.61 -42.45 -26.38
C GLU A 375 -31.50 -41.71 -25.05
N ASP A 376 -32.26 -40.66 -24.89
CA ASP A 376 -32.51 -39.82 -23.72
C ASP A 376 -31.95 -38.42 -23.77
N VAL A 377 -32.58 -37.63 -24.56
CA VAL A 377 -32.74 -36.23 -24.17
C VAL A 377 -34.20 -35.87 -24.33
N SER A 378 -34.96 -36.22 -23.30
CA SER A 378 -36.29 -35.70 -23.10
C SER A 378 -36.29 -34.45 -22.23
#